data_b75fa6bcf7594570c1a2fc38f9c0b1b8
#
_entry.id   b75fa6bcf7594570c1a2fc38f9c0b1b8
#
_cell.length_a   1.000
_cell.length_b   1.000
_cell.length_c   1.000
_cell.angle_alpha   90.00
_cell.angle_beta   90.00
_cell.angle_gamma   90.00
#
_symmetry.space_group_name_H-M   'P 1'
#
loop_
_entity.id
_entity.type
_entity.pdbx_description
1 polymer ?
#
loop_
_entity_poly.entity_id
_entity_poly.type
_entity_poly.pdbx_seq_one_letter_code
_entity_poly.pdbx_strand_id
1 'polypeptide(L)'
;HIGVDAKSGLTHTLVTTAANEHDLNQLKNLLHGEEEFVSGDAGYQGAEKREELKDTNVEWLIAERPGKVQALKKHPRKNKTAINIEYLKASIRAKVEHPFRIIKCQFGFIKARYKGLMKNDSQLAMLFTLANLFKVDQMLRRQPRSV
;
A
#
# COMPACT_ATOMS: atom_id res chain seq x y z
N HIS A 1 2.20 -9.16 0.25
CA HIS A 1 1.65 -7.99 0.96
C HIS A 1 2.79 -7.03 1.27
N ILE A 2 2.58 -5.72 1.15
CA ILE A 2 3.59 -4.71 1.50
C ILE A 2 2.98 -3.56 2.28
N GLY A 3 3.74 -3.03 3.25
CA GLY A 3 3.52 -1.75 3.88
C GLY A 3 4.39 -0.67 3.21
N VAL A 4 3.80 0.47 2.88
CA VAL A 4 4.47 1.56 2.16
C VAL A 4 4.24 2.87 2.90
N ASP A 5 5.31 3.60 3.19
CA ASP A 5 5.20 4.93 3.78
C ASP A 5 4.51 5.91 2.83
N ALA A 6 3.47 6.57 3.32
CA ALA A 6 2.63 7.47 2.54
C ALA A 6 3.37 8.75 2.10
N LYS A 7 4.43 9.18 2.79
CA LYS A 7 5.22 10.37 2.42
C LYS A 7 6.25 10.04 1.34
N SER A 8 7.15 9.12 1.65
CA SER A 8 8.26 8.76 0.77
C SER A 8 7.84 7.78 -0.34
N GLY A 9 6.83 6.93 -0.07
CA GLY A 9 6.44 5.80 -0.90
C GLY A 9 7.49 4.70 -0.91
N LEU A 10 8.32 4.61 0.14
CA LEU A 10 9.25 3.52 0.35
C LEU A 10 8.53 2.35 1.02
N THR A 11 8.89 1.14 0.63
CA THR A 11 8.39 -0.08 1.27
C THR A 11 9.12 -0.29 2.59
N HIS A 12 8.40 -0.35 3.70
CA HIS A 12 8.96 -0.59 5.04
C HIS A 12 8.73 -2.01 5.53
N THR A 13 7.66 -2.67 5.07
CA THR A 13 7.33 -4.03 5.49
C THR A 13 6.97 -4.88 4.28
N LEU A 14 7.43 -6.12 4.29
CA LEU A 14 7.07 -7.14 3.29
C LEU A 14 6.64 -8.41 4.03
N VAL A 15 5.49 -8.96 3.65
CA VAL A 15 5.00 -10.25 4.12
C VAL A 15 4.64 -11.10 2.92
N THR A 16 5.27 -12.26 2.80
CA THR A 16 5.05 -13.20 1.71
C THR A 16 4.23 -14.40 2.22
N THR A 17 3.12 -14.66 1.57
CA THR A 17 2.20 -15.74 1.94
C THR A 17 1.83 -16.60 0.73
N ALA A 18 1.14 -17.70 0.97
CA ALA A 18 0.51 -18.46 -0.11
C ALA A 18 -0.63 -17.62 -0.75
N ALA A 19 -0.93 -17.88 -2.02
CA ALA A 19 -1.88 -17.08 -2.81
C ALA A 19 -3.35 -17.13 -2.31
N ASN A 20 -3.66 -18.10 -1.47
CA ASN A 20 -5.00 -18.25 -0.85
C ASN A 20 -5.16 -17.48 0.47
N GLU A 21 -4.10 -16.81 0.94
CA GLU A 21 -4.17 -16.02 2.17
C GLU A 21 -4.80 -14.65 1.90
N HIS A 22 -5.77 -14.27 2.73
CA HIS A 22 -6.50 -13.01 2.57
C HIS A 22 -5.67 -11.84 3.12
N ASP A 23 -5.60 -10.74 2.37
CA ASP A 23 -4.80 -9.55 2.70
C ASP A 23 -5.08 -9.00 4.11
N LEU A 24 -6.35 -9.01 4.52
CA LEU A 24 -6.78 -8.52 5.82
C LEU A 24 -6.15 -9.28 7.00
N ASN A 25 -5.84 -10.59 6.82
CA ASN A 25 -5.21 -11.40 7.86
C ASN A 25 -3.74 -11.01 8.08
N GLN A 26 -3.11 -10.39 7.10
CA GLN A 26 -1.71 -9.97 7.17
C GLN A 26 -1.55 -8.53 7.64
N LEU A 27 -2.64 -7.79 7.84
CA LEU A 27 -2.59 -6.38 8.15
C LEU A 27 -1.80 -6.10 9.45
N LYS A 28 -2.00 -6.89 10.51
CA LYS A 28 -1.24 -6.78 11.75
C LYS A 28 0.27 -6.93 11.53
N ASN A 29 0.68 -7.82 10.61
CA ASN A 29 2.07 -8.07 10.30
C ASN A 29 2.70 -6.96 9.43
N LEU A 30 1.88 -6.12 8.82
CA LEU A 30 2.33 -4.97 8.02
C LEU A 30 2.50 -3.70 8.84
N LEU A 31 1.86 -3.61 10.01
CA LEU A 31 1.94 -2.47 10.92
C LEU A 31 3.13 -2.62 11.85
N HIS A 32 3.76 -1.51 12.22
CA HIS A 32 4.88 -1.45 13.18
C HIS A 32 4.54 -0.64 14.45
N GLY A 33 3.32 -0.07 14.53
CA GLY A 33 2.80 0.58 15.74
C GLY A 33 3.09 2.08 15.87
N GLU A 34 3.75 2.67 14.89
CA GLU A 34 4.05 4.12 14.84
C GLU A 34 3.20 4.86 13.78
N GLU A 35 2.23 4.17 13.18
CA GLU A 35 1.37 4.74 12.15
C GLU A 35 0.36 5.72 12.75
N GLU A 36 0.28 6.92 12.17
CA GLU A 36 -0.79 7.88 12.45
C GLU A 36 -2.09 7.50 11.72
N PHE A 37 -1.96 6.99 10.50
CA PHE A 37 -3.08 6.50 9.70
C PHE A 37 -2.69 5.30 8.83
N VAL A 38 -3.68 4.48 8.51
CA VAL A 38 -3.54 3.34 7.60
C VAL A 38 -4.51 3.49 6.43
N SER A 39 -3.98 3.49 5.21
CA SER A 39 -4.78 3.54 3.99
C SER A 39 -4.79 2.18 3.29
N GLY A 40 -5.98 1.70 2.95
CA GLY A 40 -6.17 0.43 2.26
C GLY A 40 -7.27 0.51 1.20
N ASP A 41 -7.34 -0.52 0.37
CA ASP A 41 -8.44 -0.67 -0.59
C ASP A 41 -9.72 -1.19 0.08
N ALA A 42 -10.77 -1.40 -0.70
CA ALA A 42 -12.05 -1.88 -0.19
C ALA A 42 -12.00 -3.32 0.36
N GLY A 43 -10.94 -4.08 0.10
CA GLY A 43 -10.69 -5.40 0.67
C GLY A 43 -10.37 -5.36 2.17
N TYR A 44 -9.89 -4.22 2.66
CA TYR A 44 -9.58 -4.00 4.07
C TYR A 44 -10.76 -3.43 4.89
N GLN A 45 -11.98 -3.37 4.31
CA GLN A 45 -13.15 -2.94 5.07
C GLN A 45 -13.42 -3.85 6.27
N GLY A 46 -13.62 -3.25 7.43
CA GLY A 46 -13.80 -3.96 8.70
C GLY A 46 -12.50 -4.22 9.47
N ALA A 47 -11.36 -3.73 8.99
CA ALA A 47 -10.08 -3.82 9.70
C ALA A 47 -10.19 -3.26 11.13
N GLU A 48 -10.84 -2.10 11.28
CA GLU A 48 -11.06 -1.41 12.56
C GLU A 48 -11.86 -2.22 13.59
N LYS A 49 -12.59 -3.26 13.14
CA LYS A 49 -13.44 -4.10 13.99
C LYS A 49 -12.76 -5.37 14.47
N ARG A 50 -11.56 -5.67 13.95
CA ARG A 50 -10.84 -6.88 14.30
C ARG A 50 -10.24 -6.76 15.70
N GLU A 51 -10.35 -7.83 16.51
CA GLU A 51 -9.83 -7.84 17.87
C GLU A 51 -8.32 -7.60 17.94
N GLU A 52 -7.59 -8.16 16.98
CA GLU A 52 -6.14 -8.03 16.85
C GLU A 52 -5.65 -6.60 16.51
N LEU A 53 -6.58 -5.71 16.10
CA LEU A 53 -6.30 -4.33 15.69
C LEU A 53 -7.00 -3.28 16.58
N LYS A 54 -7.77 -3.71 17.58
CA LYS A 54 -8.52 -2.81 18.47
C LYS A 54 -7.61 -1.85 19.25
N ASP A 55 -6.43 -2.32 19.63
CA ASP A 55 -5.47 -1.54 20.40
C ASP A 55 -4.58 -0.62 19.55
N THR A 56 -4.74 -0.67 18.22
CA THR A 56 -4.02 0.24 17.31
C THR A 56 -4.73 1.59 17.25
N ASN A 57 -4.06 2.62 17.78
CA ASN A 57 -4.58 3.99 17.74
C ASN A 57 -4.25 4.68 16.42
N VAL A 58 -4.84 4.18 15.32
CA VAL A 58 -4.61 4.67 13.96
C VAL A 58 -5.90 5.17 13.32
N GLU A 59 -5.81 6.17 12.45
CA GLU A 59 -6.92 6.59 11.60
C GLU A 59 -7.03 5.67 10.38
N TRP A 60 -8.21 5.04 10.20
CA TRP A 60 -8.45 4.10 9.11
C TRP A 60 -9.00 4.81 7.86
N LEU A 61 -8.20 4.92 6.81
CA LEU A 61 -8.56 5.52 5.52
C LEU A 61 -8.86 4.46 4.46
N ILE A 62 -9.79 3.55 4.77
CA ILE A 62 -10.16 2.47 3.85
C ILE A 62 -11.09 3.01 2.74
N ALA A 63 -10.79 2.63 1.50
CA ALA A 63 -11.58 3.02 0.34
C ALA A 63 -12.99 2.41 0.38
N GLU A 64 -13.97 3.16 -0.12
CA GLU A 64 -15.31 2.64 -0.31
C GLU A 64 -15.38 1.69 -1.50
N ARG A 65 -16.35 0.76 -1.44
CA ARG A 65 -16.61 -0.16 -2.55
C ARG A 65 -17.02 0.61 -3.81
N PRO A 66 -16.60 0.14 -5.01
CA PRO A 66 -16.89 0.84 -6.27
C PRO A 66 -18.36 1.21 -6.48
N GLY A 67 -19.29 0.34 -6.07
CA GLY A 67 -20.73 0.60 -6.17
C GLY A 67 -21.19 1.79 -5.32
N LYS A 68 -20.64 1.95 -4.10
CA LYS A 68 -20.95 3.12 -3.25
C LYS A 68 -20.39 4.41 -3.85
N VAL A 69 -19.14 4.37 -4.35
CA VAL A 69 -18.53 5.53 -5.02
C VAL A 69 -19.33 5.93 -6.24
N GLN A 70 -19.83 4.98 -7.01
CA GLN A 70 -20.68 5.24 -8.17
C GLN A 70 -22.03 5.85 -7.76
N ALA A 71 -22.63 5.41 -6.65
CA ALA A 71 -23.83 6.00 -6.10
C ALA A 71 -23.62 7.46 -5.66
N LEU A 72 -22.48 7.78 -5.00
CA LEU A 72 -22.11 9.15 -4.65
C LEU A 72 -22.03 10.07 -5.87
N LYS A 73 -21.44 9.56 -6.97
CA LYS A 73 -21.26 10.31 -8.22
C LYS A 73 -22.57 10.62 -8.97
N LYS A 74 -23.68 9.97 -8.64
CA LYS A 74 -25.01 10.32 -9.20
C LYS A 74 -25.49 11.70 -8.77
N HIS A 75 -25.08 12.18 -7.60
CA HIS A 75 -25.42 13.49 -7.05
C HIS A 75 -24.16 14.28 -6.65
N PRO A 76 -23.32 14.72 -7.62
CA PRO A 76 -21.98 15.22 -7.34
C PRO A 76 -21.96 16.52 -6.52
N ARG A 77 -22.97 17.39 -6.68
CA ARG A 77 -23.08 18.62 -5.89
C ARG A 77 -23.35 18.34 -4.41
N LYS A 78 -24.28 17.41 -4.12
CA LYS A 78 -24.64 17.02 -2.76
C LYS A 78 -23.51 16.26 -2.06
N ASN A 79 -22.81 15.41 -2.79
CA ASN A 79 -21.80 14.48 -2.26
C ASN A 79 -20.36 14.96 -2.49
N LYS A 80 -20.14 16.24 -2.78
CA LYS A 80 -18.83 16.78 -3.17
C LYS A 80 -17.72 16.41 -2.20
N THR A 81 -17.96 16.57 -0.89
CA THR A 81 -16.97 16.27 0.16
C THR A 81 -16.63 14.78 0.19
N ALA A 82 -17.64 13.91 0.18
CA ALA A 82 -17.41 12.45 0.18
C ALA A 82 -16.65 11.99 -1.07
N ILE A 83 -16.97 12.54 -2.23
CA ILE A 83 -16.24 12.25 -3.48
C ILE A 83 -14.79 12.70 -3.39
N ASN A 84 -14.52 13.89 -2.85
CA ASN A 84 -13.15 14.40 -2.68
C ASN A 84 -12.35 13.54 -1.70
N ILE A 85 -12.94 13.06 -0.62
CA ILE A 85 -12.31 12.13 0.32
C ILE A 85 -11.89 10.83 -0.40
N GLU A 86 -12.78 10.27 -1.24
CA GLU A 86 -12.42 9.06 -2.01
C GLU A 86 -11.30 9.31 -3.04
N TYR A 87 -11.20 10.49 -3.63
CA TYR A 87 -10.07 10.89 -4.48
C TYR A 87 -8.76 10.99 -3.67
N LEU A 88 -8.80 11.56 -2.47
CA LEU A 88 -7.63 11.61 -1.59
C LEU A 88 -7.16 10.21 -1.19
N LYS A 89 -8.08 9.34 -0.76
CA LYS A 89 -7.77 7.93 -0.47
C LYS A 89 -7.15 7.22 -1.67
N ALA A 90 -7.69 7.42 -2.88
CA ALA A 90 -7.15 6.84 -4.11
C ALA A 90 -5.72 7.36 -4.40
N SER A 91 -5.46 8.64 -4.18
CA SER A 91 -4.14 9.26 -4.36
C SER A 91 -3.09 8.67 -3.40
N ILE A 92 -3.46 8.45 -2.15
CA ILE A 92 -2.57 7.81 -1.16
C ILE A 92 -2.27 6.36 -1.58
N ARG A 93 -3.30 5.59 -1.95
CA ARG A 93 -3.15 4.21 -2.40
C ARG A 93 -2.26 4.06 -3.63
N ALA A 94 -2.33 5.00 -4.57
CA ALA A 94 -1.48 4.97 -5.76
C ALA A 94 0.01 4.88 -5.43
N LYS A 95 0.43 5.35 -4.24
CA LYS A 95 1.83 5.24 -3.78
C LYS A 95 2.26 3.80 -3.54
N VAL A 96 1.35 2.93 -3.10
CA VAL A 96 1.60 1.49 -2.90
C VAL A 96 1.85 0.77 -4.23
N GLU A 97 1.27 1.26 -5.33
CA GLU A 97 1.47 0.69 -6.66
C GLU A 97 2.87 0.97 -7.24
N HIS A 98 3.52 2.05 -6.78
CA HIS A 98 4.84 2.44 -7.28
C HIS A 98 5.94 1.40 -7.07
N PRO A 99 6.16 0.83 -5.88
CA PRO A 99 7.13 -0.24 -5.67
C PRO A 99 6.87 -1.44 -6.58
N PHE A 100 5.62 -1.87 -6.73
CA PHE A 100 5.26 -2.96 -7.65
C PHE A 100 5.59 -2.62 -9.10
N ARG A 101 5.35 -1.38 -9.53
CA ARG A 101 5.71 -0.94 -10.87
C ARG A 101 7.22 -0.97 -11.08
N ILE A 102 8.01 -0.55 -10.09
CA ILE A 102 9.47 -0.59 -10.18
C ILE A 102 9.95 -2.03 -10.35
N ILE A 103 9.54 -2.97 -9.50
CA ILE A 103 9.99 -4.36 -9.59
C ILE A 103 9.54 -5.03 -10.88
N LYS A 104 8.38 -4.69 -11.41
CA LYS A 104 7.87 -5.26 -12.66
C LYS A 104 8.54 -4.64 -13.89
N CYS A 105 8.63 -3.32 -13.95
CA CYS A 105 9.08 -2.61 -15.15
C CYS A 105 10.60 -2.40 -15.21
N GLN A 106 11.27 -2.19 -14.07
CA GLN A 106 12.71 -1.93 -14.02
C GLN A 106 13.50 -3.23 -13.76
N PHE A 107 12.99 -4.12 -12.90
CA PHE A 107 13.69 -5.35 -12.54
C PHE A 107 13.10 -6.61 -13.18
N GLY A 108 12.12 -6.48 -14.07
CA GLY A 108 11.58 -7.58 -14.87
C GLY A 108 10.90 -8.70 -14.07
N PHE A 109 10.35 -8.40 -12.89
CA PHE A 109 9.62 -9.38 -12.10
C PHE A 109 8.24 -9.62 -12.70
N ILE A 110 8.06 -10.74 -13.40
CA ILE A 110 6.80 -11.11 -14.06
C ILE A 110 5.99 -12.05 -13.18
N LYS A 111 6.66 -13.04 -12.57
CA LYS A 111 6.03 -14.08 -11.74
C LYS A 111 7.03 -14.72 -10.78
N ALA A 112 6.52 -15.36 -9.73
CA ALA A 112 7.31 -16.22 -8.87
C ALA A 112 7.93 -17.37 -9.68
N ARG A 113 9.23 -17.58 -9.55
CA ARG A 113 9.99 -18.60 -10.32
C ARG A 113 10.52 -19.74 -9.47
N TYR A 114 10.71 -19.49 -8.18
CA TYR A 114 11.29 -20.49 -7.29
C TYR A 114 10.22 -21.40 -6.68
N LYS A 115 10.59 -22.66 -6.44
CA LYS A 115 9.77 -23.58 -5.67
C LYS A 115 9.94 -23.27 -4.18
N GLY A 116 8.84 -23.15 -3.46
CA GLY A 116 8.78 -22.88 -2.03
C GLY A 116 8.70 -21.39 -1.68
N LEU A 117 8.09 -21.12 -0.53
CA LEU A 117 7.78 -19.76 -0.07
C LEU A 117 9.07 -18.99 0.26
N MET A 118 9.98 -19.60 1.01
CA MET A 118 11.20 -18.96 1.52
C MET A 118 12.11 -18.39 0.41
N LYS A 119 12.26 -19.11 -0.72
CA LYS A 119 13.10 -18.64 -1.84
C LYS A 119 12.44 -17.46 -2.57
N ASN A 120 11.12 -17.48 -2.72
CA ASN A 120 10.37 -16.38 -3.32
C ASN A 120 10.35 -15.17 -2.38
N ASP A 121 10.26 -15.38 -1.09
CA ASP A 121 10.34 -14.32 -0.07
C ASP A 121 11.69 -13.60 -0.15
N SER A 122 12.80 -14.34 -0.13
CA SER A 122 14.15 -13.77 -0.27
C SER A 122 14.32 -12.97 -1.58
N GLN A 123 13.75 -13.49 -2.69
CA GLN A 123 13.77 -12.76 -3.97
C GLN A 123 12.98 -11.46 -3.89
N LEU A 124 11.77 -11.50 -3.32
CA LEU A 124 10.93 -10.32 -3.18
C LEU A 124 11.56 -9.29 -2.23
N ALA A 125 12.12 -9.72 -1.11
CA ALA A 125 12.84 -8.86 -0.18
C ALA A 125 13.98 -8.10 -0.88
N MET A 126 14.79 -8.80 -1.68
CA MET A 126 15.85 -8.18 -2.49
C MET A 126 15.27 -7.18 -3.50
N LEU A 127 14.21 -7.54 -4.22
CA LEU A 127 13.61 -6.67 -5.23
C LEU A 127 13.01 -5.40 -4.64
N PHE A 128 12.31 -5.49 -3.51
CA PHE A 128 11.76 -4.32 -2.84
C PHE A 128 12.85 -3.44 -2.20
N THR A 129 13.95 -4.04 -1.71
CA THR A 129 15.13 -3.26 -1.28
C THR A 129 15.74 -2.48 -2.44
N LEU A 130 15.94 -3.11 -3.59
CA LEU A 130 16.42 -2.44 -4.79
C LEU A 130 15.45 -1.36 -5.28
N ALA A 131 14.15 -1.61 -5.19
CA ALA A 131 13.13 -0.61 -5.54
C ALA A 131 13.20 0.61 -4.62
N ASN A 132 13.43 0.41 -3.32
CA ASN A 132 13.65 1.50 -2.38
C ASN A 132 14.91 2.30 -2.73
N LEU A 133 16.04 1.65 -2.99
CA LEU A 133 17.28 2.33 -3.40
C LEU A 133 17.10 3.12 -4.69
N PHE A 134 16.44 2.54 -5.69
CA PHE A 134 16.13 3.22 -6.95
C PHE A 134 15.27 4.48 -6.72
N LYS A 135 14.29 4.39 -5.81
CA LYS A 135 13.45 5.53 -5.47
C LYS A 135 14.20 6.60 -4.70
N VAL A 136 15.03 6.21 -3.73
CA VAL A 136 15.89 7.15 -2.99
C VAL A 136 16.83 7.91 -3.93
N ASP A 137 17.47 7.22 -4.88
CA ASP A 137 18.30 7.87 -5.90
C ASP A 137 17.50 8.92 -6.70
N GLN A 138 16.27 8.58 -7.11
CA GLN A 138 15.40 9.55 -7.79
C GLN A 138 15.05 10.76 -6.91
N MET A 139 14.82 10.56 -5.61
CA MET A 139 14.52 11.64 -4.67
C MET A 139 15.73 12.57 -4.51
N LEU A 140 16.93 12.02 -4.36
CA LEU A 140 18.17 12.78 -4.24
C LEU A 140 18.46 13.61 -5.51
N ARG A 141 18.24 13.05 -6.68
CA ARG A 141 18.41 13.77 -7.96
C ARG A 141 17.42 14.92 -8.16
N ARG A 142 16.25 14.86 -7.52
CA ARG A 142 15.22 15.91 -7.59
C ARG A 142 15.44 17.05 -6.59
N GLN A 143 16.28 16.85 -5.59
CA GLN A 143 16.62 17.94 -4.67
C GLN A 143 17.44 18.99 -5.43
N PRO A 144 17.08 20.28 -5.33
CA PRO A 144 17.90 21.35 -5.90
C PRO A 144 19.29 21.24 -5.27
N ARG A 145 20.33 21.17 -6.11
CA ARG A 145 21.71 21.25 -5.63
C ARG A 145 21.85 22.63 -4.99
N SER A 146 22.03 22.64 -3.67
CA SER A 146 22.48 23.85 -2.98
C SER A 146 23.87 24.20 -3.55
N VAL A 147 23.93 25.32 -4.27
CA VAL A 147 25.16 25.94 -4.77
C VAL A 147 25.80 26.65 -3.58
#